data_b8b5c21100b7269fc6cf881517b675e3
#
_entry.id   b8b5c21100b7269fc6cf881517b675e3
#
_cell.length_a   1.000
_cell.length_b   1.000
_cell.length_c   1.000
_cell.angle_alpha   90.00
_cell.angle_beta   90.00
_cell.angle_gamma   90.00
#
_symmetry.space_group_name_H-M   'P 1'
#
loop_
_entity.id
_entity.type
_entity.pdbx_description
1 polymer ?
#
loop_
_entity_poly.entity_id
_entity_poly.type
_entity_poly.pdbx_seq_one_letter_code
_entity_poly.pdbx_strand_id
1 'polypeptide(L)'
;MIECQEINDYIDYVKKNPDKINKERKLLIKNIVMPTLARNDVFFDEKTYQNCLKYCENNYYPLFPYQKFIYAFVFMYVDDVPLFTTIIILMGRGNGKDGFIMPLMNFFQTPLYGIKNYHIDIIANNEQQAKDSFNVVYEMLDAQWNKFRSKFYKTKELIKNRKTRAELRYNTSNAKTKDGKKSGAILFNEYHGYENYDQIKVFNSQLGKIKHARKFIITTNGNVRDGPLDDLIQLCNDILKTGENDLGYFPFFCKINSKEQANDPKYFVLANPSMEFLPDLKIQILRDFKEAQKLPSMMTEFLTKRM
;
A
#
# COMPACT_ATOMS: atom_id res chain seq x y z
N MET A 1 20.97 15.17 6.28
CA MET A 1 19.80 14.58 7.00
C MET A 1 18.55 14.96 6.21
N ILE A 2 17.69 14.01 5.93
CA ILE A 2 16.46 14.24 5.17
C ILE A 2 15.42 14.88 6.10
N GLU A 3 14.86 16.02 5.70
CA GLU A 3 13.77 16.70 6.39
C GLU A 3 12.48 16.58 5.57
N CYS A 4 11.41 16.13 6.19
CA CYS A 4 10.07 16.05 5.62
C CYS A 4 9.05 16.20 6.74
N GLN A 5 8.18 17.22 6.62
CA GLN A 5 7.21 17.55 7.66
C GLN A 5 6.28 16.38 7.97
N GLU A 6 5.77 15.71 6.96
CA GLU A 6 4.81 14.61 7.13
C GLU A 6 5.44 13.37 7.77
N ILE A 7 6.76 13.16 7.56
CA ILE A 7 7.50 12.11 8.28
C ILE A 7 7.66 12.49 9.75
N ASN A 8 8.06 13.72 10.02
CA ASN A 8 8.26 14.23 11.39
C ASN A 8 6.94 14.21 12.16
N ASP A 9 5.85 14.67 11.55
CA ASP A 9 4.52 14.67 12.16
C ASP A 9 4.07 13.24 12.55
N TYR A 10 4.31 12.26 11.68
CA TYR A 10 3.97 10.89 12.00
C TYR A 10 4.86 10.28 13.10
N ILE A 11 6.17 10.57 13.08
CA ILE A 11 7.09 10.14 14.15
C ILE A 11 6.66 10.75 15.50
N ASP A 12 6.29 12.02 15.52
CA ASP A 12 5.83 12.69 16.74
C ASP A 12 4.47 12.18 17.21
N TYR A 13 3.57 11.86 16.27
CA TYR A 13 2.33 11.17 16.59
C TYR A 13 2.60 9.81 17.28
N VAL A 14 3.54 9.02 16.77
CA VAL A 14 3.93 7.73 17.36
C VAL A 14 4.51 7.90 18.76
N LYS A 15 5.37 8.89 18.98
CA LYS A 15 5.93 9.19 20.31
C LYS A 15 4.84 9.59 21.31
N LYS A 16 3.88 10.42 20.89
CA LYS A 16 2.78 10.92 21.75
C LYS A 16 1.70 9.85 22.02
N ASN A 17 1.57 8.85 21.15
CA ASN A 17 0.52 7.83 21.21
C ASN A 17 1.06 6.40 21.19
N PRO A 18 1.99 6.00 22.07
CA PRO A 18 2.68 4.72 22.01
C PRO A 18 1.72 3.52 22.13
N ASP A 19 0.56 3.69 22.78
CA ASP A 19 -0.44 2.64 22.97
C ASP A 19 -1.31 2.39 21.73
N LYS A 20 -1.29 3.32 20.77
CA LYS A 20 -2.01 3.19 19.50
C LYS A 20 -1.14 2.61 18.37
N ILE A 21 0.12 2.31 18.68
CA ILE A 21 1.11 1.86 17.70
C ILE A 21 1.59 0.47 18.06
N ASN A 22 1.45 -0.46 17.12
CA ASN A 22 1.90 -1.83 17.30
C ASN A 22 3.44 -1.95 17.23
N LYS A 23 3.93 -3.10 17.62
CA LYS A 23 5.36 -3.42 17.71
C LYS A 23 6.08 -3.21 16.36
N GLU A 24 5.50 -3.68 15.29
CA GLU A 24 6.12 -3.63 13.96
C GLU A 24 6.30 -2.20 13.47
N ARG A 25 5.32 -1.30 13.67
CA ARG A 25 5.47 0.13 13.32
C ARG A 25 6.53 0.83 14.17
N LYS A 26 6.66 0.47 15.46
CA LYS A 26 7.74 0.99 16.31
C LYS A 26 9.12 0.53 15.81
N LEU A 27 9.24 -0.75 15.44
CA LEU A 27 10.48 -1.29 14.86
C LEU A 27 10.79 -0.67 13.50
N LEU A 28 9.79 -0.48 12.63
CA LEU A 28 9.95 0.22 11.35
C LEU A 28 10.57 1.60 11.55
N ILE A 29 10.02 2.39 12.47
CA ILE A 29 10.55 3.73 12.74
C ILE A 29 11.98 3.65 13.28
N LYS A 30 12.20 2.80 14.29
CA LYS A 30 13.51 2.71 14.98
C LYS A 30 14.62 2.19 14.06
N ASN A 31 14.37 1.09 13.35
CA ASN A 31 15.42 0.31 12.69
C ASN A 31 15.52 0.58 11.18
N ILE A 32 14.49 1.14 10.55
CA ILE A 32 14.50 1.46 9.11
C ILE A 32 14.42 2.97 8.88
N VAL A 33 13.38 3.63 9.42
CA VAL A 33 13.13 5.04 9.13
C VAL A 33 14.21 5.95 9.66
N MET A 34 14.51 5.88 10.97
CA MET A 34 15.53 6.75 11.58
C MET A 34 16.91 6.58 10.95
N PRO A 35 17.43 5.34 10.73
CA PRO A 35 18.67 5.16 9.99
C PRO A 35 18.62 5.72 8.57
N THR A 36 17.53 5.52 7.84
CA THR A 36 17.35 6.05 6.47
C THR A 36 17.45 7.58 6.43
N LEU A 37 16.79 8.27 7.36
CA LEU A 37 16.81 9.74 7.42
C LEU A 37 18.19 10.32 7.77
N ALA A 38 19.03 9.53 8.45
CA ALA A 38 20.40 9.92 8.81
C ALA A 38 21.41 9.71 7.68
N ARG A 39 21.06 8.99 6.61
CA ARG A 39 21.97 8.69 5.49
C ARG A 39 22.22 9.94 4.64
N ASN A 40 23.46 10.10 4.18
CA ASN A 40 23.87 11.19 3.30
C ASN A 40 23.78 10.84 1.80
N ASP A 41 23.72 9.54 1.48
CA ASP A 41 23.60 9.01 0.11
C ASP A 41 22.15 8.85 -0.35
N VAL A 42 21.17 9.10 0.52
CA VAL A 42 19.75 9.05 0.17
C VAL A 42 19.27 10.41 -0.32
N PHE A 43 18.77 10.45 -1.53
CA PHE A 43 18.07 11.58 -2.10
C PHE A 43 16.56 11.45 -1.90
N PHE A 44 15.92 12.45 -1.30
CA PHE A 44 14.47 12.56 -1.21
C PHE A 44 13.96 13.53 -2.28
N ASP A 45 13.17 13.05 -3.25
CA ASP A 45 12.51 13.90 -4.25
C ASP A 45 11.27 14.56 -3.66
N GLU A 46 11.52 15.55 -2.79
CA GLU A 46 10.47 16.31 -2.11
C GLU A 46 9.51 16.97 -3.10
N LYS A 47 10.02 17.49 -4.23
CA LYS A 47 9.19 18.15 -5.24
C LYS A 47 8.16 17.19 -5.84
N THR A 48 8.58 16.00 -6.23
CA THR A 48 7.68 14.98 -6.79
C THR A 48 6.73 14.45 -5.72
N TYR A 49 7.20 14.28 -4.48
CA TYR A 49 6.37 13.91 -3.34
C TYR A 49 5.26 14.94 -3.08
N GLN A 50 5.56 16.23 -2.98
CA GLN A 50 4.57 17.29 -2.77
C GLN A 50 3.58 17.40 -3.94
N ASN A 51 4.05 17.20 -5.18
CA ASN A 51 3.17 17.10 -6.34
C ASN A 51 2.22 15.90 -6.24
N CYS A 52 2.70 14.78 -5.71
CA CYS A 52 1.89 13.59 -5.48
C CYS A 52 0.79 13.87 -4.45
N LEU A 53 1.14 14.44 -3.29
CA LEU A 53 0.16 14.79 -2.27
C LEU A 53 -0.93 15.72 -2.83
N LYS A 54 -0.53 16.81 -3.48
CA LYS A 54 -1.48 17.75 -4.11
C LYS A 54 -2.36 17.07 -5.15
N TYR A 55 -1.80 16.20 -5.99
CA TYR A 55 -2.57 15.48 -6.99
C TYR A 55 -3.62 14.57 -6.34
N CYS A 56 -3.21 13.78 -5.35
CA CYS A 56 -4.09 12.84 -4.66
C CYS A 56 -5.19 13.57 -3.89
N GLU A 57 -4.84 14.57 -3.08
CA GLU A 57 -5.80 15.30 -2.25
C GLU A 57 -6.78 16.15 -3.07
N ASN A 58 -6.33 16.75 -4.19
CA ASN A 58 -7.20 17.57 -5.05
C ASN A 58 -8.16 16.75 -5.92
N ASN A 59 -7.89 15.47 -6.14
CA ASN A 59 -8.69 14.68 -7.07
C ASN A 59 -9.45 13.53 -6.39
N TYR A 60 -9.00 13.11 -5.20
CA TYR A 60 -9.62 12.02 -4.47
C TYR A 60 -10.13 12.50 -3.10
N TYR A 61 -9.28 12.54 -2.08
CA TYR A 61 -9.65 12.95 -0.72
C TYR A 61 -8.39 13.31 0.10
N PRO A 62 -8.53 14.03 1.21
CA PRO A 62 -7.41 14.33 2.11
C PRO A 62 -6.77 13.04 2.64
N LEU A 63 -5.45 12.94 2.51
CA LEU A 63 -4.70 11.79 3.00
C LEU A 63 -4.48 11.84 4.50
N PHE A 64 -4.61 10.70 5.17
CA PHE A 64 -4.31 10.58 6.60
C PHE A 64 -2.80 10.68 6.85
N PRO A 65 -2.36 11.09 8.07
CA PRO A 65 -0.95 11.27 8.37
C PRO A 65 -0.08 10.04 8.06
N TYR A 66 -0.55 8.83 8.40
CA TYR A 66 0.20 7.61 8.10
C TYR A 66 0.29 7.31 6.59
N GLN A 67 -0.69 7.74 5.79
CA GLN A 67 -0.67 7.57 4.32
C GLN A 67 0.36 8.50 3.69
N LYS A 68 0.41 9.76 4.12
CA LYS A 68 1.44 10.74 3.70
C LYS A 68 2.84 10.24 4.08
N PHE A 69 2.99 9.71 5.30
CA PHE A 69 4.22 9.10 5.77
C PHE A 69 4.68 7.96 4.84
N ILE A 70 3.80 7.00 4.49
CA ILE A 70 4.16 5.90 3.58
C ILE A 70 4.57 6.43 2.21
N TYR A 71 3.84 7.41 1.66
CA TYR A 71 4.17 8.00 0.36
C TYR A 71 5.56 8.63 0.32
N ALA A 72 6.03 9.26 1.40
CA ALA A 72 7.34 9.89 1.42
C ALA A 72 8.47 8.90 1.09
N PHE A 73 8.39 7.66 1.60
CA PHE A 73 9.40 6.63 1.35
C PHE A 73 9.37 6.08 -0.09
N VAL A 74 8.30 6.31 -0.83
CA VAL A 74 8.23 5.99 -2.26
C VAL A 74 9.13 6.90 -3.09
N PHE A 75 9.42 8.11 -2.62
CA PHE A 75 10.22 9.11 -3.35
C PHE A 75 11.65 9.25 -2.80
N MET A 76 12.19 8.19 -2.20
CA MET A 76 13.57 8.11 -1.74
C MET A 76 14.42 7.25 -2.68
N TYR A 77 15.62 7.72 -2.99
CA TYR A 77 16.52 7.13 -3.99
C TYR A 77 17.96 7.10 -3.49
N VAL A 78 18.73 6.13 -3.98
CA VAL A 78 20.19 6.10 -3.91
C VAL A 78 20.69 5.94 -5.35
N ASP A 79 21.57 6.81 -5.82
CA ASP A 79 22.10 6.78 -7.19
C ASP A 79 20.99 6.66 -8.27
N ASP A 80 19.89 7.42 -8.08
CA ASP A 80 18.70 7.40 -8.96
C ASP A 80 17.96 6.04 -9.01
N VAL A 81 18.24 5.12 -8.07
CA VAL A 81 17.52 3.86 -7.89
C VAL A 81 16.59 3.98 -6.66
N PRO A 82 15.34 3.51 -6.75
CA PRO A 82 14.44 3.51 -5.57
C PRO A 82 15.06 2.80 -4.38
N LEU A 83 15.17 3.51 -3.24
CA LEU A 83 15.65 2.91 -2.00
C LEU A 83 14.70 1.80 -1.54
N PHE A 84 13.40 2.05 -1.65
CA PHE A 84 12.37 1.05 -1.35
C PHE A 84 11.70 0.59 -2.66
N THR A 85 12.06 -0.61 -3.08
CA THR A 85 11.55 -1.26 -4.30
C THR A 85 10.22 -1.98 -4.06
N THR A 86 9.93 -2.33 -2.82
CA THR A 86 8.70 -3.04 -2.43
C THR A 86 8.07 -2.39 -1.21
N ILE A 87 6.88 -1.84 -1.39
CA ILE A 87 6.07 -1.25 -0.32
C ILE A 87 5.00 -2.27 0.08
N ILE A 88 4.99 -2.66 1.36
CA ILE A 88 4.09 -3.70 1.87
C ILE A 88 3.20 -3.11 2.95
N ILE A 89 1.89 -3.22 2.75
CA ILE A 89 0.87 -2.64 3.62
C ILE A 89 -0.05 -3.75 4.10
N LEU A 90 0.08 -4.10 5.36
CA LEU A 90 -0.79 -5.03 6.04
C LEU A 90 -1.60 -4.29 7.11
N MET A 91 -2.92 -4.32 6.99
CA MET A 91 -3.84 -3.74 7.99
C MET A 91 -5.23 -4.36 7.88
N GLY A 92 -6.03 -4.21 8.90
CA GLY A 92 -7.38 -4.76 8.96
C GLY A 92 -8.25 -4.35 7.77
N ARG A 93 -9.28 -5.15 7.49
CA ARG A 93 -10.24 -4.89 6.41
C ARG A 93 -11.01 -3.59 6.68
N GLY A 94 -11.31 -2.83 5.62
CA GLY A 94 -12.06 -1.57 5.71
C GLY A 94 -11.19 -0.32 5.97
N ASN A 95 -9.88 -0.47 6.16
CA ASN A 95 -8.98 0.67 6.36
C ASN A 95 -8.66 1.47 5.08
N GLY A 96 -9.33 1.19 3.96
CA GLY A 96 -9.19 1.96 2.73
C GLY A 96 -7.86 1.77 2.00
N LYS A 97 -7.27 0.55 2.06
CA LYS A 97 -5.98 0.24 1.39
C LYS A 97 -5.99 0.61 -0.09
N ASP A 98 -7.00 0.18 -0.83
CA ASP A 98 -7.15 0.55 -2.25
C ASP A 98 -7.30 2.06 -2.41
N GLY A 99 -8.12 2.65 -1.55
CA GLY A 99 -8.42 4.07 -1.59
C GLY A 99 -7.17 4.95 -1.55
N PHE A 100 -6.15 4.64 -0.76
CA PHE A 100 -4.95 5.48 -0.76
C PHE A 100 -3.86 5.01 -1.73
N ILE A 101 -3.78 3.70 -2.06
CA ILE A 101 -2.74 3.24 -2.99
C ILE A 101 -3.08 3.57 -4.45
N MET A 102 -4.35 3.53 -4.84
CA MET A 102 -4.76 3.78 -6.22
C MET A 102 -4.59 5.23 -6.67
N PRO A 103 -4.80 6.27 -5.83
CA PRO A 103 -4.40 7.64 -6.17
C PRO A 103 -2.91 7.78 -6.51
N LEU A 104 -2.03 7.11 -5.76
CA LEU A 104 -0.59 7.05 -6.06
C LEU A 104 -0.32 6.37 -7.42
N MET A 105 -0.99 5.26 -7.70
CA MET A 105 -0.88 4.57 -9.00
C MET A 105 -1.32 5.49 -10.15
N ASN A 106 -2.40 6.23 -9.98
CA ASN A 106 -2.85 7.19 -10.98
C ASN A 106 -1.89 8.38 -11.11
N PHE A 107 -1.29 8.86 -10.02
CA PHE A 107 -0.24 9.89 -10.07
C PHE A 107 0.95 9.45 -10.93
N PHE A 108 1.40 8.20 -10.82
CA PHE A 108 2.49 7.66 -11.65
C PHE A 108 2.19 7.69 -13.14
N GLN A 109 0.92 7.69 -13.55
CA GLN A 109 0.57 7.86 -14.96
C GLN A 109 0.77 9.29 -15.47
N THR A 110 0.88 10.28 -14.57
CA THR A 110 0.83 11.71 -14.94
C THR A 110 2.19 12.27 -15.36
N PRO A 111 2.20 13.38 -16.11
CA PRO A 111 3.42 14.13 -16.38
C PRO A 111 4.10 14.72 -15.14
N LEU A 112 3.40 14.77 -13.99
CA LEU A 112 3.97 15.23 -12.72
C LEU A 112 4.99 14.23 -12.15
N TYR A 113 4.80 12.94 -12.41
CA TYR A 113 5.80 11.91 -12.14
C TYR A 113 6.87 11.85 -13.25
N GLY A 114 6.47 12.10 -14.50
CA GLY A 114 7.38 12.39 -15.60
C GLY A 114 7.97 11.19 -16.35
N ILE A 115 7.77 9.95 -15.90
CA ILE A 115 8.30 8.75 -16.57
C ILE A 115 7.33 8.29 -17.66
N LYS A 116 7.81 8.23 -18.90
CA LYS A 116 7.01 7.75 -20.04
C LYS A 116 6.86 6.23 -19.99
N ASN A 117 5.70 5.74 -20.43
CA ASN A 117 5.35 4.30 -20.48
C ASN A 117 5.46 3.60 -19.11
N TYR A 118 5.27 4.32 -18.03
CA TYR A 118 5.24 3.76 -16.67
C TYR A 118 3.91 3.02 -16.48
N HIS A 119 3.85 1.80 -17.03
CA HIS A 119 2.64 0.98 -16.95
C HIS A 119 2.43 0.44 -15.55
N ILE A 120 1.19 0.37 -15.12
CA ILE A 120 0.78 -0.13 -13.82
C ILE A 120 -0.13 -1.33 -14.02
N ASP A 121 0.25 -2.46 -13.46
CA ASP A 121 -0.53 -3.68 -13.47
C ASP A 121 -1.08 -3.98 -12.07
N ILE A 122 -2.41 -4.05 -11.96
CA ILE A 122 -3.11 -4.48 -10.75
C ILE A 122 -3.35 -5.98 -10.85
N ILE A 123 -3.00 -6.71 -9.81
CA ILE A 123 -3.08 -8.16 -9.77
C ILE A 123 -3.80 -8.58 -8.50
N ALA A 124 -4.80 -9.43 -8.62
CA ALA A 124 -5.50 -10.06 -7.52
C ALA A 124 -5.85 -11.51 -7.86
N ASN A 125 -6.23 -12.29 -6.86
CA ASN A 125 -6.60 -13.69 -7.05
C ASN A 125 -7.85 -13.88 -7.91
N ASN A 126 -8.77 -12.94 -7.88
CA ASN A 126 -9.94 -12.93 -8.74
C ASN A 126 -10.10 -11.60 -9.45
N GLU A 127 -10.84 -11.64 -10.56
CA GLU A 127 -11.05 -10.47 -11.43
C GLU A 127 -11.77 -9.34 -10.72
N GLN A 128 -12.77 -9.65 -9.92
CA GLN A 128 -13.56 -8.62 -9.25
C GLN A 128 -12.70 -7.79 -8.29
N GLN A 129 -11.83 -8.42 -7.51
CA GLN A 129 -10.92 -7.71 -6.60
C GLN A 129 -9.94 -6.79 -7.36
N ALA A 130 -9.38 -7.25 -8.48
CA ALA A 130 -8.49 -6.43 -9.30
C ALA A 130 -9.25 -5.26 -9.95
N LYS A 131 -10.49 -5.51 -10.38
CA LYS A 131 -11.39 -4.51 -10.96
C LYS A 131 -11.86 -3.49 -9.95
N ASP A 132 -12.12 -3.88 -8.71
CA ASP A 132 -12.53 -2.96 -7.64
C ASP A 132 -11.43 -1.91 -7.39
N SER A 133 -10.15 -2.32 -7.33
CA SER A 133 -9.03 -1.37 -7.25
C SER A 133 -8.97 -0.46 -8.47
N PHE A 134 -9.09 -1.01 -9.68
CA PHE A 134 -9.09 -0.23 -10.92
C PHE A 134 -10.21 0.81 -10.94
N ASN A 135 -11.39 0.44 -10.46
CA ASN A 135 -12.57 1.31 -10.43
C ASN A 135 -12.36 2.56 -9.58
N VAL A 136 -11.52 2.54 -8.55
CA VAL A 136 -11.19 3.76 -7.77
C VAL A 136 -10.67 4.87 -8.68
N VAL A 137 -9.81 4.55 -9.64
CA VAL A 137 -9.30 5.53 -10.61
C VAL A 137 -10.32 5.82 -11.70
N TYR A 138 -11.01 4.78 -12.19
CA TYR A 138 -12.00 4.93 -13.24
C TYR A 138 -13.12 5.87 -12.83
N GLU A 139 -13.68 5.70 -11.65
CA GLU A 139 -14.80 6.51 -11.11
C GLU A 139 -14.36 7.95 -10.82
N MET A 140 -13.16 8.16 -10.28
CA MET A 140 -12.62 9.50 -10.10
C MET A 140 -12.52 10.24 -11.45
N LEU A 141 -11.97 9.57 -12.48
CA LEU A 141 -11.86 10.15 -13.81
C LEU A 141 -13.23 10.39 -14.44
N ASP A 142 -14.20 9.51 -14.20
CA ASP A 142 -15.56 9.62 -14.70
C ASP A 142 -16.26 10.83 -14.09
N ALA A 143 -16.25 10.93 -12.79
CA ALA A 143 -16.86 12.05 -12.04
C ALA A 143 -16.27 13.43 -12.44
N GLN A 144 -15.01 13.47 -12.86
CA GLN A 144 -14.30 14.68 -13.25
C GLN A 144 -13.94 14.68 -14.75
N TRP A 145 -14.70 13.99 -15.60
CA TRP A 145 -14.33 13.74 -16.99
C TRP A 145 -14.04 15.00 -17.80
N ASN A 146 -14.76 16.07 -17.59
CA ASN A 146 -14.52 17.36 -18.26
C ASN A 146 -13.10 17.91 -18.02
N LYS A 147 -12.54 17.65 -16.82
CA LYS A 147 -11.17 18.05 -16.42
C LYS A 147 -10.11 17.12 -17.02
N PHE A 148 -10.45 15.85 -17.24
CA PHE A 148 -9.47 14.81 -17.56
C PHE A 148 -9.54 14.26 -18.99
N ARG A 149 -10.61 14.49 -19.75
CA ARG A 149 -10.81 13.96 -21.13
C ARG A 149 -9.69 14.28 -22.12
N SER A 150 -9.06 15.44 -21.97
CA SER A 150 -7.90 15.82 -22.81
C SER A 150 -6.60 15.15 -22.37
N LYS A 151 -6.53 14.67 -21.13
CA LYS A 151 -5.32 14.10 -20.51
C LYS A 151 -5.33 12.57 -20.52
N PHE A 152 -6.50 11.96 -20.41
CA PHE A 152 -6.67 10.52 -20.32
C PHE A 152 -7.59 9.96 -21.41
N TYR A 153 -7.35 8.72 -21.75
CA TYR A 153 -8.26 7.82 -22.44
C TYR A 153 -8.64 6.71 -21.45
N LYS A 154 -9.89 6.29 -21.42
CA LYS A 154 -10.34 5.21 -20.55
C LYS A 154 -11.36 4.29 -21.21
N THR A 155 -11.25 3.02 -20.89
CA THR A 155 -12.24 1.98 -21.09
C THR A 155 -12.50 1.29 -19.75
N LYS A 156 -13.37 0.29 -19.72
CA LYS A 156 -13.61 -0.51 -18.51
C LYS A 156 -12.42 -1.40 -18.10
N GLU A 157 -11.37 -1.50 -18.93
CA GLU A 157 -10.21 -2.39 -18.74
C GLU A 157 -8.87 -1.66 -18.80
N LEU A 158 -8.86 -0.44 -19.29
CA LEU A 158 -7.65 0.34 -19.54
C LEU A 158 -7.86 1.82 -19.25
N ILE A 159 -6.96 2.39 -18.47
CA ILE A 159 -6.81 3.84 -18.32
C ILE A 159 -5.43 4.23 -18.81
N LYS A 160 -5.34 5.15 -19.78
CA LYS A 160 -4.10 5.57 -20.42
C LYS A 160 -3.94 7.08 -20.36
N ASN A 161 -2.81 7.56 -19.85
CA ASN A 161 -2.46 8.98 -19.97
C ASN A 161 -1.96 9.26 -21.38
N ARG A 162 -2.53 10.29 -22.04
CA ARG A 162 -2.23 10.62 -23.45
C ARG A 162 -0.81 11.14 -23.64
N LYS A 163 -0.24 11.86 -22.66
CA LYS A 163 1.09 12.49 -22.76
C LYS A 163 2.21 11.52 -22.40
N THR A 164 2.09 10.82 -21.27
CA THR A 164 3.13 9.89 -20.80
C THR A 164 3.01 8.52 -21.44
N ARG A 165 1.84 8.18 -22.00
CA ARG A 165 1.46 6.86 -22.52
C ARG A 165 1.44 5.76 -21.44
N ALA A 166 1.54 6.13 -20.17
CA ALA A 166 1.40 5.20 -19.06
C ALA A 166 -0.02 4.62 -19.00
N GLU A 167 -0.11 3.34 -18.81
CA GLU A 167 -1.36 2.57 -18.79
C GLU A 167 -1.57 1.96 -17.41
N LEU A 168 -2.80 2.02 -16.90
CA LEU A 168 -3.26 1.30 -15.73
C LEU A 168 -4.20 0.20 -16.20
N ARG A 169 -3.93 -1.03 -15.80
CA ARG A 169 -4.69 -2.22 -16.18
C ARG A 169 -4.88 -3.12 -14.97
N TYR A 170 -5.97 -3.85 -14.92
CA TYR A 170 -6.10 -4.97 -14.02
C TYR A 170 -5.89 -6.29 -14.77
N ASN A 171 -5.40 -7.27 -14.05
CA ASN A 171 -5.05 -8.56 -14.60
C ASN A 171 -5.59 -9.67 -13.69
N THR A 172 -6.15 -10.69 -14.32
CA THR A 172 -6.56 -11.91 -13.64
C THR A 172 -5.46 -12.94 -13.63
N SER A 173 -5.66 -13.99 -12.88
CA SER A 173 -4.71 -15.08 -12.64
C SER A 173 -4.21 -15.86 -13.88
N ASN A 174 -4.78 -15.65 -15.07
CA ASN A 174 -4.31 -16.31 -16.29
C ASN A 174 -2.99 -15.70 -16.80
N ALA A 175 -1.91 -16.08 -16.16
CA ALA A 175 -0.57 -15.55 -16.38
C ALA A 175 0.06 -15.93 -17.73
N LYS A 176 -0.41 -17.01 -18.38
CA LYS A 176 0.25 -17.63 -19.55
C LYS A 176 0.38 -16.74 -20.80
N THR A 177 -0.35 -15.64 -20.90
CA THR A 177 -0.33 -14.76 -22.09
C THR A 177 0.39 -13.43 -21.85
N LYS A 178 1.08 -13.25 -20.71
CA LYS A 178 1.56 -11.95 -20.25
C LYS A 178 3.09 -11.80 -20.17
N ASP A 179 3.83 -12.80 -20.66
CA ASP A 179 5.28 -12.70 -20.81
C ASP A 179 5.67 -11.58 -21.77
N GLY A 180 6.70 -10.81 -21.41
CA GLY A 180 7.25 -9.74 -22.25
C GLY A 180 6.75 -8.32 -21.97
N LYS A 181 5.77 -8.13 -21.07
CA LYS A 181 5.35 -6.78 -20.65
C LYS A 181 6.44 -6.10 -19.82
N LYS A 182 6.38 -4.76 -19.78
CA LYS A 182 7.28 -3.92 -19.00
C LYS A 182 6.43 -3.07 -18.08
N SER A 183 6.49 -3.35 -16.78
CA SER A 183 5.72 -2.60 -15.77
C SER A 183 6.64 -1.66 -15.00
N GLY A 184 6.17 -0.43 -14.80
CA GLY A 184 6.78 0.53 -13.88
C GLY A 184 6.33 0.26 -12.45
N ALA A 185 5.06 -0.11 -12.26
CA ALA A 185 4.55 -0.53 -10.96
C ALA A 185 3.68 -1.78 -11.09
N ILE A 186 3.76 -2.64 -10.08
CA ILE A 186 2.87 -3.79 -9.91
C ILE A 186 2.22 -3.66 -8.53
N LEU A 187 0.89 -3.71 -8.52
CA LEU A 187 0.10 -3.76 -7.29
C LEU A 187 -0.47 -5.17 -7.12
N PHE A 188 0.01 -5.89 -6.11
CA PHE A 188 -0.62 -7.12 -5.64
C PHE A 188 -1.69 -6.74 -4.60
N ASN A 189 -2.95 -6.90 -4.98
CA ASN A 189 -4.07 -6.69 -4.08
C ASN A 189 -4.53 -7.99 -3.44
N GLU A 190 -4.94 -7.91 -2.17
CA GLU A 190 -5.38 -9.06 -1.35
C GLU A 190 -4.37 -10.22 -1.39
N TYR A 191 -3.09 -9.87 -1.14
CA TYR A 191 -1.96 -10.81 -1.24
C TYR A 191 -2.12 -12.08 -0.37
N HIS A 192 -2.93 -12.01 0.68
CA HIS A 192 -3.27 -13.13 1.54
C HIS A 192 -4.01 -14.28 0.84
N GLY A 193 -4.53 -14.03 -0.34
CA GLY A 193 -5.25 -15.04 -1.09
C GLY A 193 -4.36 -15.91 -2.00
N TYR A 194 -3.05 -15.62 -2.15
CA TYR A 194 -2.15 -16.44 -2.96
C TYR A 194 -1.71 -17.68 -2.19
N GLU A 195 -2.00 -18.87 -2.75
CA GLU A 195 -1.62 -20.16 -2.17
C GLU A 195 -0.18 -20.57 -2.55
N ASN A 196 0.34 -20.03 -3.67
CA ASN A 196 1.68 -20.33 -4.16
C ASN A 196 2.29 -19.15 -4.93
N TYR A 197 3.54 -19.33 -5.40
CA TYR A 197 4.31 -18.28 -6.06
C TYR A 197 4.12 -18.21 -7.58
N ASP A 198 3.32 -19.06 -8.22
CA ASP A 198 3.29 -19.18 -9.68
C ASP A 198 2.92 -17.88 -10.39
N GLN A 199 1.87 -17.23 -9.93
CA GLN A 199 1.45 -15.93 -10.47
C GLN A 199 2.43 -14.82 -10.10
N ILE A 200 2.90 -14.82 -8.85
CA ILE A 200 3.80 -13.80 -8.31
C ILE A 200 5.11 -13.75 -9.12
N LYS A 201 5.68 -14.92 -9.47
CA LYS A 201 6.91 -15.02 -10.28
C LYS A 201 6.75 -14.42 -11.67
N VAL A 202 5.63 -14.70 -12.34
CA VAL A 202 5.36 -14.18 -13.69
C VAL A 202 5.33 -12.66 -13.71
N PHE A 203 4.64 -12.04 -12.75
CA PHE A 203 4.57 -10.58 -12.70
C PHE A 203 5.85 -9.92 -12.19
N ASN A 204 6.57 -10.54 -11.26
CA ASN A 204 7.87 -10.02 -10.81
C ASN A 204 8.87 -9.93 -11.97
N SER A 205 8.83 -10.83 -12.96
CA SER A 205 9.70 -10.79 -14.14
C SER A 205 9.48 -9.60 -15.09
N GLN A 206 8.37 -8.87 -14.92
CA GLN A 206 8.06 -7.67 -15.71
C GLN A 206 8.73 -6.40 -15.17
N LEU A 207 9.19 -6.40 -13.92
CA LEU A 207 9.90 -5.29 -13.30
C LEU A 207 11.37 -5.18 -13.77
N GLY A 208 11.99 -4.04 -13.50
CA GLY A 208 13.40 -3.79 -13.80
C GLY A 208 13.70 -3.31 -15.23
N LYS A 209 12.69 -3.21 -16.09
CA LYS A 209 12.83 -2.72 -17.49
C LYS A 209 12.41 -1.26 -17.66
N ILE A 210 11.79 -0.69 -16.65
CA ILE A 210 11.36 0.71 -16.59
C ILE A 210 12.07 1.37 -15.41
N LYS A 211 12.52 2.60 -15.61
CA LYS A 211 13.14 3.41 -14.55
C LYS A 211 12.21 3.50 -13.33
N HIS A 212 12.78 3.40 -12.13
CA HIS A 212 12.07 3.49 -10.86
C HIS A 212 10.94 2.45 -10.68
N ALA A 213 11.11 1.26 -11.27
CA ALA A 213 10.12 0.19 -11.14
C ALA A 213 9.94 -0.23 -9.68
N ARG A 214 8.69 -0.49 -9.28
CA ARG A 214 8.32 -0.81 -7.90
C ARG A 214 7.22 -1.85 -7.81
N LYS A 215 7.18 -2.49 -6.65
CA LYS A 215 6.12 -3.41 -6.26
C LYS A 215 5.37 -2.86 -5.04
N PHE A 216 4.06 -2.97 -5.08
CA PHE A 216 3.18 -2.63 -3.97
C PHE A 216 2.39 -3.88 -3.60
N ILE A 217 2.31 -4.16 -2.31
CA ILE A 217 1.56 -5.30 -1.77
C ILE A 217 0.61 -4.75 -0.72
N ILE A 218 -0.68 -4.92 -0.95
CA ILE A 218 -1.72 -4.55 0.03
C ILE A 218 -2.50 -5.79 0.43
N THR A 219 -2.70 -5.97 1.74
CA THR A 219 -3.29 -7.20 2.27
C THR A 219 -3.90 -7.03 3.65
N THR A 220 -4.75 -7.97 4.02
CA THR A 220 -5.10 -8.33 5.40
C THR A 220 -4.33 -9.57 5.80
N ASN A 221 -4.54 -10.09 7.02
CA ASN A 221 -3.85 -11.30 7.47
C ASN A 221 -4.30 -12.58 6.72
N GLY A 222 -5.58 -12.66 6.30
CA GLY A 222 -6.12 -13.80 5.55
C GLY A 222 -6.14 -15.14 6.31
N ASN A 223 -6.58 -16.20 5.61
CA ASN A 223 -6.73 -17.55 6.16
C ASN A 223 -5.73 -18.56 5.59
N VAL A 224 -5.07 -18.26 4.47
CA VAL A 224 -4.04 -19.12 3.89
C VAL A 224 -2.84 -19.13 4.84
N ARG A 225 -2.34 -20.32 5.14
CA ARG A 225 -1.15 -20.53 5.99
C ARG A 225 -0.10 -21.29 5.20
N ASP A 226 1.15 -21.15 5.62
CA ASP A 226 2.33 -21.74 4.95
C ASP A 226 2.43 -21.34 3.47
N GLY A 227 1.96 -20.16 3.15
CA GLY A 227 1.92 -19.60 1.80
C GLY A 227 2.77 -18.32 1.66
N PRO A 228 2.73 -17.69 0.48
CA PRO A 228 3.56 -16.52 0.15
C PRO A 228 3.43 -15.35 1.13
N LEU A 229 2.27 -15.17 1.78
CA LEU A 229 2.10 -14.11 2.78
C LEU A 229 2.85 -14.43 4.07
N ASP A 230 2.80 -15.67 4.55
CA ASP A 230 3.48 -16.06 5.79
C ASP A 230 5.00 -15.93 5.62
N ASP A 231 5.56 -16.37 4.49
CA ASP A 231 6.98 -16.18 4.14
C ASP A 231 7.35 -14.69 4.09
N LEU A 232 6.51 -13.86 3.45
CA LEU A 232 6.72 -12.42 3.36
C LEU A 232 6.68 -11.75 4.74
N ILE A 233 5.74 -12.12 5.60
CA ILE A 233 5.63 -11.60 6.97
C ILE A 233 6.87 -11.98 7.77
N GLN A 234 7.36 -13.23 7.67
CA GLN A 234 8.56 -13.69 8.34
C GLN A 234 9.78 -12.87 7.91
N LEU A 235 10.02 -12.76 6.60
CA LEU A 235 11.11 -11.96 6.04
C LEU A 235 11.04 -10.48 6.50
N CYS A 236 9.86 -9.87 6.45
CA CYS A 236 9.68 -8.49 6.89
C CYS A 236 9.90 -8.32 8.41
N ASN A 237 9.49 -9.30 9.21
CA ASN A 237 9.76 -9.26 10.66
C ASN A 237 11.26 -9.34 10.98
N ASP A 238 12.03 -10.10 10.21
CA ASP A 238 13.48 -10.18 10.38
C ASP A 238 14.16 -8.86 9.98
N ILE A 239 13.76 -8.27 8.85
CA ILE A 239 14.18 -6.92 8.43
C ILE A 239 13.85 -5.89 9.54
N LEU A 240 12.63 -5.91 10.08
CA LEU A 240 12.22 -4.98 11.13
C LEU A 240 13.01 -5.15 12.43
N LYS A 241 13.43 -6.37 12.77
CA LYS A 241 14.22 -6.64 13.97
C LYS A 241 15.69 -6.24 13.81
N THR A 242 16.30 -6.60 12.70
CA THR A 242 17.74 -6.41 12.45
C THR A 242 18.07 -5.02 11.93
N GLY A 243 17.17 -4.43 11.12
CA GLY A 243 17.43 -3.23 10.33
C GLY A 243 18.17 -3.51 9.01
N GLU A 244 18.59 -4.75 8.76
CA GLU A 244 19.24 -5.17 7.52
C GLU A 244 18.19 -5.28 6.41
N ASN A 245 18.31 -4.46 5.35
CA ASN A 245 17.27 -4.31 4.34
C ASN A 245 17.83 -4.17 2.91
N ASP A 246 18.68 -5.08 2.51
CA ASP A 246 19.30 -5.10 1.17
C ASP A 246 18.26 -5.31 0.05
N LEU A 247 17.08 -5.83 0.39
CA LEU A 247 15.99 -6.06 -0.54
C LEU A 247 15.17 -4.81 -0.85
N GLY A 248 15.37 -3.72 -0.12
CA GLY A 248 14.61 -2.48 -0.28
C GLY A 248 13.10 -2.64 0.04
N TYR A 249 12.78 -3.33 1.12
CA TYR A 249 11.40 -3.53 1.57
C TYR A 249 10.99 -2.45 2.57
N PHE A 250 9.76 -1.95 2.44
CA PHE A 250 9.14 -1.02 3.39
C PHE A 250 7.87 -1.66 3.97
N PRO A 251 7.96 -2.43 5.06
CA PRO A 251 6.84 -3.14 5.65
C PRO A 251 6.07 -2.27 6.65
N PHE A 252 4.94 -1.72 6.23
CA PHE A 252 4.02 -1.00 7.11
C PHE A 252 2.93 -1.95 7.60
N PHE A 253 3.18 -2.57 8.76
CA PHE A 253 2.30 -3.58 9.34
C PHE A 253 1.48 -3.01 10.49
N CYS A 254 0.16 -3.10 10.37
CA CYS A 254 -0.82 -2.78 11.42
C CYS A 254 -1.51 -4.06 11.85
N LYS A 255 -1.20 -4.53 13.03
CA LYS A 255 -1.83 -5.70 13.65
C LYS A 255 -1.78 -5.60 15.18
N ILE A 256 -2.59 -6.37 15.88
CA ILE A 256 -2.48 -6.51 17.33
C ILE A 256 -1.17 -7.18 17.72
N ASN A 257 -0.64 -6.88 18.91
CA ASN A 257 0.63 -7.45 19.38
C ASN A 257 0.48 -8.83 20.03
N SER A 258 -0.71 -9.15 20.55
CA SER A 258 -1.01 -10.45 21.17
C SER A 258 -2.50 -10.81 21.02
N LYS A 259 -2.83 -12.11 21.22
CA LYS A 259 -4.21 -12.61 21.13
C LYS A 259 -5.12 -12.01 22.22
N GLU A 260 -4.57 -11.69 23.40
CA GLU A 260 -5.31 -11.10 24.51
C GLU A 260 -5.83 -9.70 24.12
N GLN A 261 -5.05 -8.95 23.38
CA GLN A 261 -5.44 -7.62 22.88
C GLN A 261 -6.64 -7.65 21.92
N ALA A 262 -6.89 -8.78 21.29
CA ALA A 262 -8.06 -8.96 20.42
C ALA A 262 -9.40 -8.91 21.16
N ASN A 263 -9.39 -9.06 22.47
CA ASN A 263 -10.60 -9.02 23.32
C ASN A 263 -10.88 -7.64 23.91
N ASP A 264 -10.01 -6.66 23.69
CA ASP A 264 -10.16 -5.31 24.22
C ASP A 264 -10.19 -4.26 23.09
N PRO A 265 -11.35 -3.62 22.86
CA PRO A 265 -11.54 -2.65 21.79
C PRO A 265 -10.53 -1.50 21.76
N LYS A 266 -9.89 -1.17 22.89
CA LYS A 266 -8.88 -0.10 22.92
C LYS A 266 -7.66 -0.40 22.05
N TYR A 267 -7.36 -1.68 21.79
CA TYR A 267 -6.23 -2.10 20.96
C TYR A 267 -6.56 -2.25 19.47
N PHE A 268 -7.83 -2.14 19.07
CA PHE A 268 -8.22 -2.34 17.67
C PHE A 268 -7.57 -1.34 16.72
N VAL A 269 -7.22 -0.16 17.21
CA VAL A 269 -6.48 0.87 16.47
C VAL A 269 -5.07 0.39 16.03
N LEU A 270 -4.50 -0.60 16.72
CA LEU A 270 -3.20 -1.18 16.34
C LEU A 270 -3.26 -1.82 14.96
N ALA A 271 -4.37 -2.50 14.65
CA ALA A 271 -4.61 -3.13 13.36
C ALA A 271 -5.39 -2.24 12.38
N ASN A 272 -6.09 -1.24 12.90
CA ASN A 272 -7.03 -0.40 12.13
C ASN A 272 -6.74 1.09 12.31
N PRO A 273 -5.62 1.61 11.77
CA PRO A 273 -5.22 3.01 11.99
C PRO A 273 -6.24 4.02 11.46
N SER A 274 -7.05 3.66 10.46
CA SER A 274 -8.10 4.54 9.92
C SER A 274 -9.26 4.78 10.88
N MET A 275 -9.43 3.98 11.94
CA MET A 275 -10.48 4.20 12.95
C MET A 275 -10.40 5.57 13.62
N GLU A 276 -9.23 6.19 13.65
CA GLU A 276 -9.05 7.51 14.26
C GLU A 276 -9.58 8.64 13.38
N PHE A 277 -9.72 8.38 12.08
CA PHE A 277 -10.12 9.37 11.08
C PHE A 277 -11.49 9.07 10.48
N LEU A 278 -11.99 7.84 10.62
CA LEU A 278 -13.25 7.35 10.07
C LEU A 278 -14.18 6.85 11.18
N PRO A 279 -15.06 7.71 11.73
CA PRO A 279 -15.98 7.34 12.81
C PRO A 279 -16.87 6.13 12.45
N ASP A 280 -17.36 6.06 11.22
CA ASP A 280 -18.21 4.96 10.77
C ASP A 280 -17.46 3.62 10.75
N LEU A 281 -16.19 3.61 10.36
CA LEU A 281 -15.35 2.42 10.43
C LEU A 281 -15.20 1.93 11.88
N LYS A 282 -14.97 2.86 12.80
CA LYS A 282 -14.86 2.55 14.24
C LYS A 282 -16.15 1.91 14.76
N ILE A 283 -17.30 2.50 14.44
CA ILE A 283 -18.61 1.98 14.82
C ILE A 283 -18.80 0.58 14.25
N GLN A 284 -18.47 0.38 12.97
CA GLN A 284 -18.64 -0.92 12.31
C GLN A 284 -17.75 -2.00 12.95
N ILE A 285 -16.47 -1.72 13.21
CA ILE A 285 -15.56 -2.69 13.86
C ILE A 285 -16.06 -3.07 15.26
N LEU A 286 -16.57 -2.11 16.02
CA LEU A 286 -17.13 -2.37 17.35
C LEU A 286 -18.42 -3.21 17.28
N ARG A 287 -19.24 -3.05 16.25
CA ARG A 287 -20.42 -3.88 16.00
C ARG A 287 -20.02 -5.31 15.64
N ASP A 288 -19.08 -5.45 14.67
CA ASP A 288 -18.56 -6.77 14.26
C ASP A 288 -17.99 -7.54 15.46
N PHE A 289 -17.28 -6.85 16.36
CA PHE A 289 -16.76 -7.46 17.57
C PHE A 289 -17.86 -7.93 18.53
N LYS A 290 -18.88 -7.10 18.80
CA LYS A 290 -20.02 -7.47 19.64
C LYS A 290 -20.79 -8.67 19.08
N GLU A 291 -20.91 -8.74 17.77
CA GLU A 291 -21.54 -9.87 17.09
C GLU A 291 -20.68 -11.13 17.23
N ALA A 292 -19.36 -11.03 17.01
CA ALA A 292 -18.42 -12.14 17.17
C ALA A 292 -18.38 -12.66 18.62
N GLN A 293 -18.56 -11.81 19.63
CA GLN A 293 -18.68 -12.26 21.02
C GLN A 293 -19.93 -13.10 21.28
N LYS A 294 -21.03 -12.87 20.56
CA LYS A 294 -22.28 -13.62 20.68
C LYS A 294 -22.30 -14.88 19.82
N LEU A 295 -21.54 -14.90 18.74
CA LEU A 295 -21.47 -15.96 17.75
C LEU A 295 -20.03 -16.44 17.60
N PRO A 296 -19.58 -17.44 18.39
CA PRO A 296 -18.18 -17.88 18.43
C PRO A 296 -17.57 -18.25 17.06
N SER A 297 -18.38 -18.77 16.13
CA SER A 297 -17.94 -19.07 14.77
C SER A 297 -17.48 -17.82 13.99
N MET A 298 -18.01 -16.64 14.34
CA MET A 298 -17.62 -15.37 13.71
C MET A 298 -16.37 -14.76 14.33
N MET A 299 -15.92 -15.21 15.50
CA MET A 299 -14.72 -14.67 16.15
C MET A 299 -13.46 -14.93 15.32
N THR A 300 -13.33 -16.12 14.75
CA THR A 300 -12.18 -16.44 13.87
C THR A 300 -12.15 -15.53 12.66
N GLU A 301 -13.30 -15.27 12.04
CA GLU A 301 -13.43 -14.38 10.90
C GLU A 301 -13.09 -12.93 11.29
N PHE A 302 -13.60 -12.46 12.43
CA PHE A 302 -13.29 -11.12 12.96
C PHE A 302 -11.79 -10.95 13.17
N LEU A 303 -11.14 -11.88 13.83
CA LEU A 303 -9.69 -11.86 14.09
C LEU A 303 -8.90 -11.84 12.78
N THR A 304 -9.26 -12.68 11.82
CA THR A 304 -8.56 -12.77 10.53
C THR A 304 -8.71 -11.50 9.68
N LYS A 305 -9.91 -10.91 9.67
CA LYS A 305 -10.21 -9.77 8.81
C LYS A 305 -9.87 -8.42 9.42
N ARG A 306 -9.95 -8.30 10.76
CA ARG A 306 -9.88 -7.02 11.45
C ARG A 306 -8.63 -6.84 12.32
N MET A 307 -7.95 -7.93 12.73
CA MET A 307 -6.84 -7.92 13.70
C MET A 307 -5.55 -8.49 13.11
#